data_00666ffd46098a919987f2b362cd08cf
#
_entry.id   00666ffd46098a919987f2b362cd08cf
#
_cell.length_a   1.000
_cell.length_b   1.000
_cell.length_c   1.000
_cell.angle_alpha   90.00
_cell.angle_beta   90.00
_cell.angle_gamma   90.00
#
_symmetry.space_group_name_H-M   'P 1'
#
loop_
_entity.id
_entity.type
_entity.pdbx_description
1 polymer ?
#
loop_
_entity_poly.entity_id
_entity_poly.type
_entity_poly.pdbx_seq_one_letter_code
_entity_poly.pdbx_strand_id
1 'polypeptide(L)'
;MARFLLLPALALVAASAWAPVTLADPQATLLNLGCSQYNATPATAFLAALNFTFAGLRANLSAAGAAGGFATAAEPRAAAPAFTMAQCRPYVAGRDCVACFDAAAARLRAACGAANGGRAILDGCVLRYESAAFFDQSTLPGNTQLCNGSAVDAGDFADTARALVADLAAAVPRAPGLAAAAARGGVYAAAQCVTRSASRWRWGTSTGARPTPMAGPSTPAAS
;
A
#
# COMPACT_ATOMS: atom_id res chain seq x y z
N MET A 1 43.49 64.95 8.61
CA MET A 1 43.81 63.64 8.06
C MET A 1 43.00 62.60 8.79
N ALA A 2 41.86 62.31 8.25
CA ALA A 2 41.00 61.23 8.79
C ALA A 2 40.67 60.35 7.57
N ARG A 3 41.18 59.12 7.58
CA ARG A 3 40.90 58.12 6.55
C ARG A 3 40.56 56.78 7.17
N PHE A 4 39.36 56.33 6.86
CA PHE A 4 38.94 54.96 6.64
C PHE A 4 39.15 53.92 7.74
N LEU A 5 38.04 53.59 8.42
CA LEU A 5 37.73 52.24 8.91
C LEU A 5 36.20 52.04 8.92
N LEU A 6 35.61 51.85 7.76
CA LEU A 6 34.26 51.32 7.58
C LEU A 6 34.33 50.23 6.52
N LEU A 7 34.19 49.00 6.93
CA LEU A 7 33.89 47.76 6.28
C LEU A 7 34.74 46.64 6.90
N PRO A 8 34.20 45.70 7.62
CA PRO A 8 33.40 44.61 7.09
C PRO A 8 32.26 44.17 8.04
N ALA A 9 31.07 44.62 7.84
CA ALA A 9 29.91 44.14 8.60
C ALA A 9 28.80 43.57 7.70
N LEU A 10 29.07 43.35 6.42
CA LEU A 10 28.04 42.88 5.46
C LEU A 10 28.24 41.46 4.92
N ALA A 11 29.17 40.68 5.44
CA ALA A 11 29.46 39.32 4.92
C ALA A 11 28.87 38.15 5.75
N LEU A 12 28.04 38.39 6.79
CA LEU A 12 27.57 37.33 7.71
C LEU A 12 26.08 37.00 7.63
N VAL A 13 25.33 37.53 6.65
CA VAL A 13 23.86 37.28 6.57
C VAL A 13 23.47 36.31 5.46
N ALA A 14 24.37 35.80 4.65
CA ALA A 14 24.03 34.97 3.49
C ALA A 14 24.17 33.44 3.68
N ALA A 15 24.53 32.95 4.87
CA ALA A 15 24.81 31.53 5.10
C ALA A 15 23.69 30.72 5.81
N SER A 16 22.54 31.31 6.08
CA SER A 16 21.51 30.63 6.92
C SER A 16 20.24 30.19 6.20
N ALA A 17 20.21 30.08 4.86
CA ALA A 17 18.98 29.78 4.13
C ALA A 17 18.94 28.39 3.46
N TRP A 18 19.85 27.50 3.73
CA TRP A 18 19.82 26.14 3.17
C TRP A 18 19.72 25.10 4.29
N ALA A 19 18.70 25.22 5.12
CA ALA A 19 18.27 24.06 5.89
C ALA A 19 17.74 23.04 4.88
N PRO A 20 18.27 21.79 4.84
CA PRO A 20 17.66 20.76 4.03
C PRO A 20 16.22 20.62 4.53
N VAL A 21 15.25 20.86 3.64
CA VAL A 21 13.87 20.45 3.91
C VAL A 21 13.96 18.93 4.04
N THR A 22 13.97 18.44 5.26
CA THR A 22 13.76 17.03 5.54
C THR A 22 12.34 16.74 5.05
N LEU A 23 12.25 16.27 3.79
CA LEU A 23 11.01 15.67 3.32
C LEU A 23 10.69 14.57 4.32
N ALA A 24 9.53 14.67 4.97
CA ALA A 24 9.03 13.61 5.81
C ALA A 24 9.11 12.32 4.99
N ASP A 25 9.61 11.25 5.60
CA ASP A 25 9.65 9.93 4.97
C ASP A 25 8.25 9.63 4.45
N PRO A 26 8.07 9.38 3.13
CA PRO A 26 6.75 9.11 2.55
C PRO A 26 6.16 7.77 3.01
N GLN A 27 6.65 7.22 4.14
CA GLN A 27 6.30 5.90 4.66
C GLN A 27 6.51 4.82 3.59
N ALA A 28 7.69 4.83 3.00
CA ALA A 28 8.09 3.95 1.91
C ALA A 28 8.88 2.73 2.36
N THR A 29 8.83 2.37 3.66
CA THR A 29 9.41 1.13 4.17
C THR A 29 8.71 -0.06 3.51
N LEU A 30 9.50 -0.96 2.92
CA LEU A 30 8.97 -2.15 2.26
C LEU A 30 8.50 -3.17 3.29
N LEU A 31 7.23 -3.52 3.26
CA LEU A 31 6.65 -4.58 4.08
C LEU A 31 6.55 -5.90 3.31
N ASN A 32 6.16 -5.87 2.03
CA ASN A 32 6.05 -7.05 1.18
C ASN A 32 6.28 -6.69 -0.27
N LEU A 33 6.93 -7.58 -1.01
CA LEU A 33 7.05 -7.54 -2.45
C LEU A 33 6.89 -8.95 -3.03
N GLY A 34 6.06 -9.09 -4.05
CA GLY A 34 5.85 -10.36 -4.74
C GLY A 34 5.65 -10.12 -6.22
N CYS A 35 6.27 -10.97 -7.03
CA CYS A 35 6.14 -11.00 -8.47
C CYS A 35 5.52 -12.32 -8.92
N SER A 36 4.76 -12.30 -10.00
CA SER A 36 4.33 -13.52 -10.68
C SER A 36 5.54 -14.32 -11.17
N GLN A 37 5.41 -15.62 -11.17
CA GLN A 37 6.43 -16.53 -11.72
C GLN A 37 6.44 -16.54 -13.25
N TYR A 38 5.41 -15.98 -13.90
CA TYR A 38 5.25 -15.96 -15.35
C TYR A 38 5.49 -14.56 -15.89
N ASN A 39 6.16 -14.48 -17.02
CA ASN A 39 6.33 -13.23 -17.75
C ASN A 39 5.13 -12.99 -18.69
N ALA A 40 4.82 -11.71 -18.89
CA ALA A 40 3.85 -11.30 -19.90
C ALA A 40 4.41 -11.50 -21.31
N THR A 41 3.54 -11.82 -22.25
CA THR A 41 3.91 -12.02 -23.66
C THR A 41 2.96 -11.22 -24.56
N PRO A 42 3.49 -10.32 -25.42
CA PRO A 42 4.89 -9.90 -25.56
C PRO A 42 5.34 -8.97 -24.43
N ALA A 43 6.54 -9.20 -23.90
CA ALA A 43 7.05 -8.47 -22.73
C ALA A 43 7.18 -6.96 -22.97
N THR A 44 7.68 -6.55 -24.13
CA THR A 44 7.86 -5.13 -24.49
C THR A 44 6.53 -4.38 -24.55
N ALA A 45 5.49 -4.98 -25.13
CA ALA A 45 4.15 -4.40 -25.20
C ALA A 45 3.53 -4.29 -23.81
N PHE A 46 3.71 -5.31 -22.97
CA PHE A 46 3.24 -5.29 -21.58
C PHE A 46 3.91 -4.18 -20.77
N LEU A 47 5.23 -4.05 -20.83
CA LEU A 47 5.96 -3.01 -20.12
C LEU A 47 5.57 -1.60 -20.58
N ALA A 48 5.28 -1.42 -21.88
CA ALA A 48 4.76 -0.15 -22.39
C ALA A 48 3.37 0.17 -21.80
N ALA A 49 2.43 -0.80 -21.82
CA ALA A 49 1.11 -0.67 -21.23
C ALA A 49 1.18 -0.45 -19.70
N LEU A 50 2.08 -1.15 -19.01
CA LEU A 50 2.30 -0.98 -17.57
C LEU A 50 2.82 0.43 -17.23
N ASN A 51 3.76 0.96 -18.01
CA ASN A 51 4.26 2.32 -17.81
C ASN A 51 3.16 3.37 -18.06
N PHE A 52 2.32 3.15 -19.08
CA PHE A 52 1.16 4.02 -19.34
C PHE A 52 0.18 4.01 -18.17
N THR A 53 -0.17 2.83 -17.66
CA THR A 53 -1.09 2.72 -16.50
C THR A 53 -0.48 3.28 -15.22
N PHE A 54 0.82 3.16 -14.99
CA PHE A 54 1.49 3.78 -13.84
C PHE A 54 1.47 5.31 -13.94
N ALA A 55 1.66 5.88 -15.13
CA ALA A 55 1.50 7.32 -15.33
C ALA A 55 0.07 7.78 -15.03
N GLY A 56 -0.94 7.02 -15.49
CA GLY A 56 -2.35 7.26 -15.20
C GLY A 56 -2.67 7.18 -13.69
N LEU A 57 -2.16 6.18 -12.98
CA LEU A 57 -2.30 6.10 -11.52
C LEU A 57 -1.70 7.31 -10.81
N ARG A 58 -0.48 7.69 -11.20
CA ARG A 58 0.21 8.85 -10.62
C ARG A 58 -0.60 10.13 -10.80
N ALA A 59 -1.13 10.35 -12.00
CA ALA A 59 -1.98 11.49 -12.30
C ALA A 59 -3.26 11.49 -11.45
N ASN A 60 -3.93 10.33 -11.34
CA ASN A 60 -5.15 10.17 -10.56
C ASN A 60 -4.91 10.39 -9.06
N LEU A 61 -3.80 9.89 -8.52
CA LEU A 61 -3.43 10.11 -7.11
C LEU A 61 -3.04 11.56 -6.83
N SER A 62 -2.48 12.26 -7.83
CA SER A 62 -2.08 13.68 -7.72
C SER A 62 -3.27 14.63 -7.84
N ALA A 63 -4.39 14.21 -8.42
CA ALA A 63 -5.56 15.05 -8.59
C ALA A 63 -6.11 15.48 -7.22
N ALA A 64 -6.37 16.77 -7.07
CA ALA A 64 -6.95 17.32 -5.84
C ALA A 64 -8.29 16.63 -5.56
N GLY A 65 -8.38 15.96 -4.41
CA GLY A 65 -9.58 15.22 -4.03
C GLY A 65 -9.62 13.75 -4.47
N ALA A 66 -8.49 13.16 -4.85
CA ALA A 66 -8.39 11.70 -5.00
C ALA A 66 -8.98 11.03 -3.74
N ALA A 67 -10.22 10.52 -3.87
CA ALA A 67 -11.02 10.05 -2.76
C ALA A 67 -10.27 8.94 -2.01
N GLY A 68 -9.78 9.25 -0.80
CA GLY A 68 -9.14 8.28 0.09
C GLY A 68 -7.81 7.72 -0.41
N GLY A 69 -7.09 8.41 -1.32
CA GLY A 69 -5.79 7.94 -1.81
C GLY A 69 -5.87 6.64 -2.61
N PHE A 70 -7.00 6.39 -3.29
CA PHE A 70 -7.24 5.21 -4.12
C PHE A 70 -7.35 5.57 -5.60
N ALA A 71 -6.65 4.82 -6.45
CA ALA A 71 -6.74 4.96 -7.90
C ALA A 71 -6.61 3.61 -8.61
N THR A 72 -7.23 3.52 -9.78
CA THR A 72 -7.04 2.43 -10.73
C THR A 72 -6.74 2.99 -12.10
N ALA A 73 -5.97 2.24 -12.90
CA ALA A 73 -5.77 2.51 -14.31
C ALA A 73 -5.71 1.18 -15.08
N ALA A 74 -6.11 1.21 -16.34
CA ALA A 74 -6.09 0.02 -17.18
C ALA A 74 -5.82 0.39 -18.64
N GLU A 75 -5.09 -0.49 -19.34
CA GLU A 75 -4.89 -0.47 -20.77
C GLU A 75 -5.33 -1.82 -21.34
N PRO A 76 -6.66 -2.06 -21.45
CA PRO A 76 -7.21 -3.37 -21.79
C PRO A 76 -7.10 -3.71 -23.28
N ARG A 77 -6.82 -2.72 -24.13
CA ARG A 77 -6.74 -2.89 -25.61
C ARG A 77 -5.31 -2.97 -26.13
N ALA A 78 -4.31 -2.89 -25.24
CA ALA A 78 -2.92 -3.10 -25.64
C ALA A 78 -2.71 -4.53 -26.14
N ALA A 79 -1.69 -4.74 -26.97
CA ALA A 79 -1.29 -6.09 -27.44
C ALA A 79 -0.95 -7.03 -26.27
N ALA A 80 -0.52 -6.46 -25.14
CA ALA A 80 -0.43 -7.13 -23.84
C ALA A 80 -1.08 -6.21 -22.80
N PRO A 81 -2.31 -6.51 -22.34
CA PRO A 81 -3.07 -5.66 -21.43
C PRO A 81 -2.38 -5.48 -20.08
N ALA A 82 -2.59 -4.32 -19.45
CA ALA A 82 -2.14 -4.04 -18.10
C ALA A 82 -3.26 -3.39 -17.28
N PHE A 83 -3.42 -3.87 -16.06
CA PHE A 83 -4.36 -3.37 -15.06
C PHE A 83 -3.59 -3.03 -13.80
N THR A 84 -3.85 -1.86 -13.23
CA THR A 84 -3.07 -1.36 -12.08
C THR A 84 -3.98 -0.72 -11.03
N MET A 85 -3.61 -0.86 -9.78
CA MET A 85 -4.32 -0.29 -8.65
C MET A 85 -3.32 0.18 -7.59
N ALA A 86 -3.55 1.36 -7.05
CA ALA A 86 -2.83 1.87 -5.90
C ALA A 86 -3.79 2.34 -4.82
N GLN A 87 -3.41 2.14 -3.56
CA GLN A 87 -4.15 2.61 -2.41
C GLN A 87 -3.18 3.06 -1.32
N CYS A 88 -3.32 4.30 -0.87
CA CYS A 88 -2.59 4.82 0.26
C CYS A 88 -3.34 4.59 1.56
N ARG A 89 -2.62 4.62 2.68
CA ARG A 89 -3.23 4.61 3.99
C ARG A 89 -4.02 5.91 4.21
N PRO A 90 -5.13 5.89 4.97
CA PRO A 90 -6.00 7.06 5.14
C PRO A 90 -5.32 8.25 5.80
N TYR A 91 -4.23 8.02 6.53
CA TYR A 91 -3.46 9.06 7.22
C TYR A 91 -2.33 9.65 6.38
N VAL A 92 -2.08 9.11 5.18
CA VAL A 92 -1.02 9.59 4.27
C VAL A 92 -1.57 10.71 3.41
N ALA A 93 -0.98 11.89 3.49
CA ALA A 93 -1.38 13.08 2.71
C ALA A 93 -1.18 12.85 1.20
N GLY A 94 -1.92 13.55 0.36
CA GLY A 94 -1.95 13.34 -1.09
C GLY A 94 -0.56 13.36 -1.74
N ARG A 95 0.31 14.31 -1.37
CA ARG A 95 1.68 14.39 -1.88
C ARG A 95 2.55 13.22 -1.43
N ASP A 96 2.41 12.80 -0.17
CA ASP A 96 3.16 11.67 0.39
C ASP A 96 2.63 10.34 -0.18
N CYS A 97 1.34 10.27 -0.50
CA CYS A 97 0.74 9.16 -1.22
C CYS A 97 1.38 8.97 -2.60
N VAL A 98 1.57 10.06 -3.36
CA VAL A 98 2.26 10.00 -4.66
C VAL A 98 3.70 9.56 -4.50
N ALA A 99 4.43 10.08 -3.51
CA ALA A 99 5.81 9.70 -3.25
C ALA A 99 5.93 8.21 -2.83
N CYS A 100 5.01 7.71 -2.00
CA CYS A 100 4.93 6.28 -1.65
C CYS A 100 4.65 5.42 -2.89
N PHE A 101 3.71 5.83 -3.74
CA PHE A 101 3.43 5.16 -5.02
C PHE A 101 4.67 5.12 -5.92
N ASP A 102 5.38 6.24 -6.09
CA ASP A 102 6.59 6.31 -6.91
C ASP A 102 7.67 5.34 -6.38
N ALA A 103 7.85 5.26 -5.06
CA ALA A 103 8.76 4.30 -4.43
C ALA A 103 8.33 2.84 -4.67
N ALA A 104 7.03 2.52 -4.52
CA ALA A 104 6.49 1.19 -4.80
C ALA A 104 6.68 0.78 -6.26
N ALA A 105 6.41 1.70 -7.20
CA ALA A 105 6.58 1.47 -8.64
C ALA A 105 8.06 1.22 -9.01
N ALA A 106 8.99 1.97 -8.43
CA ALA A 106 10.41 1.76 -8.64
C ALA A 106 10.86 0.37 -8.15
N ARG A 107 10.40 -0.06 -6.97
CA ARG A 107 10.72 -1.38 -6.41
C ARG A 107 10.16 -2.52 -7.28
N LEU A 108 8.92 -2.39 -7.75
CA LEU A 108 8.31 -3.40 -8.63
C LEU A 108 9.04 -3.51 -9.95
N ARG A 109 9.39 -2.39 -10.59
CA ARG A 109 10.19 -2.41 -11.83
C ARG A 109 11.54 -3.10 -11.63
N ALA A 110 12.23 -2.79 -10.55
CA ALA A 110 13.54 -3.37 -10.25
C ALA A 110 13.48 -4.88 -9.97
N ALA A 111 12.44 -5.34 -9.25
CA ALA A 111 12.35 -6.72 -8.79
C ALA A 111 11.63 -7.65 -9.76
N CYS A 112 10.56 -7.17 -10.43
CA CYS A 112 9.65 -8.04 -11.19
C CYS A 112 9.92 -8.06 -12.70
N GLY A 113 10.69 -7.11 -13.25
CA GLY A 113 10.99 -7.07 -14.67
C GLY A 113 9.72 -7.14 -15.52
N ALA A 114 9.62 -8.16 -16.38
CA ALA A 114 8.48 -8.40 -17.27
C ALA A 114 7.43 -9.38 -16.71
N ALA A 115 7.47 -9.67 -15.40
CA ALA A 115 6.46 -10.53 -14.77
C ALA A 115 5.04 -10.01 -15.04
N ASN A 116 4.11 -10.90 -15.35
CA ASN A 116 2.74 -10.55 -15.74
C ASN A 116 1.85 -10.09 -14.58
N GLY A 117 2.39 -10.08 -13.36
CA GLY A 117 1.75 -9.55 -12.15
C GLY A 117 2.78 -9.22 -11.09
N GLY A 118 2.46 -8.24 -10.25
CA GLY A 118 3.32 -7.84 -9.14
C GLY A 118 2.60 -7.01 -8.10
N ARG A 119 3.08 -7.11 -6.86
CA ARG A 119 2.53 -6.39 -5.73
C ARG A 119 3.65 -5.87 -4.84
N ALA A 120 3.58 -4.61 -4.47
CA ALA A 120 4.38 -4.03 -3.42
C ALA A 120 3.48 -3.46 -2.33
N ILE A 121 3.77 -3.80 -1.08
CA ILE A 121 3.13 -3.25 0.11
C ILE A 121 4.20 -2.51 0.88
N LEU A 122 4.03 -1.20 0.96
CA LEU A 122 4.81 -0.33 1.80
C LEU A 122 3.96 0.06 3.02
N ASP A 123 4.55 0.59 4.06
CA ASP A 123 3.79 1.03 5.24
C ASP A 123 2.79 2.15 4.91
N GLY A 124 3.09 3.03 3.96
CA GLY A 124 2.20 4.10 3.53
C GLY A 124 1.23 3.77 2.39
N CYS A 125 1.49 2.74 1.59
CA CYS A 125 0.68 2.43 0.40
C CYS A 125 0.83 1.00 -0.12
N VAL A 126 -0.12 0.61 -0.98
CA VAL A 126 -0.10 -0.66 -1.72
C VAL A 126 -0.19 -0.35 -3.20
N LEU A 127 0.64 -1.00 -4.01
CA LEU A 127 0.59 -1.00 -5.46
C LEU A 127 0.52 -2.44 -5.97
N ARG A 128 -0.43 -2.71 -6.87
CA ARG A 128 -0.58 -3.99 -7.55
C ARG A 128 -0.80 -3.76 -9.04
N TYR A 129 -0.20 -4.63 -9.85
CA TYR A 129 -0.49 -4.72 -11.28
C TYR A 129 -0.67 -6.18 -11.72
N GLU A 130 -1.44 -6.39 -12.79
CA GLU A 130 -1.67 -7.69 -13.43
C GLU A 130 -1.87 -7.51 -14.93
N SER A 131 -1.61 -8.57 -15.71
CA SER A 131 -1.96 -8.64 -17.14
C SER A 131 -3.45 -8.92 -17.38
N ALA A 132 -4.20 -9.28 -16.35
CA ALA A 132 -5.64 -9.53 -16.38
C ALA A 132 -6.38 -8.64 -15.40
N ALA A 133 -7.66 -8.36 -15.65
CA ALA A 133 -8.51 -7.59 -14.75
C ALA A 133 -8.66 -8.30 -13.40
N PHE A 134 -8.39 -7.58 -12.31
CA PHE A 134 -8.43 -8.12 -10.94
C PHE A 134 -9.22 -7.24 -9.96
N PHE A 135 -9.77 -6.13 -10.41
CA PHE A 135 -10.38 -5.13 -9.52
C PHE A 135 -11.56 -5.63 -8.70
N ASP A 136 -12.16 -6.74 -9.09
CA ASP A 136 -13.26 -7.39 -8.39
C ASP A 136 -12.83 -8.56 -7.50
N GLN A 137 -11.54 -8.88 -7.45
CA GLN A 137 -11.02 -9.94 -6.59
C GLN A 137 -10.93 -9.46 -5.14
N SER A 138 -11.60 -10.18 -4.24
CA SER A 138 -11.60 -9.89 -2.80
C SER A 138 -10.41 -10.48 -2.05
N THR A 139 -9.85 -11.58 -2.57
CA THR A 139 -8.71 -12.28 -1.99
C THR A 139 -7.70 -12.64 -3.06
N LEU A 140 -6.42 -12.72 -2.66
CA LEU A 140 -5.34 -13.13 -3.53
C LEU A 140 -4.84 -14.51 -3.10
N PRO A 141 -4.70 -15.45 -4.04
CA PRO A 141 -3.88 -16.62 -3.80
C PRO A 141 -2.46 -16.18 -3.41
N GLY A 142 -1.85 -16.87 -2.45
CA GLY A 142 -0.48 -16.57 -2.04
C GLY A 142 -0.31 -15.37 -1.10
N ASN A 143 -1.36 -14.89 -0.44
CA ASN A 143 -1.20 -14.01 0.70
C ASN A 143 -0.45 -14.74 1.81
N THR A 144 0.71 -14.19 2.19
CA THR A 144 1.57 -14.76 3.22
C THR A 144 1.60 -13.85 4.44
N GLN A 145 1.76 -14.44 5.61
CA GLN A 145 2.12 -13.71 6.81
C GLN A 145 3.60 -13.33 6.73
N LEU A 146 3.88 -12.08 7.06
CA LEU A 146 5.24 -11.61 7.24
C LEU A 146 5.42 -11.23 8.69
N CYS A 147 6.35 -11.88 9.35
CA CYS A 147 6.72 -11.60 10.72
C CYS A 147 8.13 -11.01 10.73
N ASN A 148 8.32 -9.92 11.46
CA ASN A 148 9.61 -9.28 11.69
C ASN A 148 9.78 -9.11 13.20
N GLY A 149 11.00 -9.39 13.68
CA GLY A 149 11.32 -9.30 15.09
C GLY A 149 11.43 -10.66 15.79
N SER A 150 11.66 -10.60 17.10
CA SER A 150 11.77 -11.79 17.95
C SER A 150 10.38 -12.30 18.33
N ALA A 151 10.28 -13.62 18.53
CA ALA A 151 9.09 -14.21 19.14
C ALA A 151 8.88 -13.61 20.54
N VAL A 152 7.67 -13.26 20.86
CA VAL A 152 7.29 -12.80 22.19
C VAL A 152 6.77 -13.99 22.97
N ASP A 153 7.46 -14.35 24.04
CA ASP A 153 6.99 -15.35 25.00
C ASP A 153 5.86 -14.73 25.83
N ALA A 154 4.63 -14.83 25.32
CA ALA A 154 3.51 -14.39 26.12
C ALA A 154 2.22 -15.08 25.66
N GLY A 155 1.71 -15.96 26.47
CA GLY A 155 0.37 -16.53 26.29
C GLY A 155 -0.69 -15.46 26.06
N ASP A 156 -0.66 -14.39 26.85
CA ASP A 156 -1.61 -13.28 26.76
C ASP A 156 -1.44 -12.40 25.51
N PHE A 157 -0.21 -12.28 24.97
CA PHE A 157 0.05 -11.48 23.77
C PHE A 157 -0.65 -12.07 22.54
N ALA A 158 -0.49 -13.37 22.31
CA ALA A 158 -1.07 -14.04 21.14
C ALA A 158 -2.59 -13.98 21.16
N ASP A 159 -3.21 -14.15 22.33
CA ASP A 159 -4.66 -14.09 22.49
C ASP A 159 -5.17 -12.66 22.34
N THR A 160 -4.47 -11.68 22.91
CA THR A 160 -4.77 -10.26 22.75
C THR A 160 -4.66 -9.82 21.29
N ALA A 161 -3.59 -10.22 20.60
CA ALA A 161 -3.40 -9.91 19.18
C ALA A 161 -4.48 -10.54 18.30
N ARG A 162 -4.83 -11.79 18.56
CA ARG A 162 -5.87 -12.52 17.83
C ARG A 162 -7.25 -11.87 18.02
N ALA A 163 -7.61 -11.51 19.25
CA ALA A 163 -8.83 -10.80 19.57
C ALA A 163 -8.89 -9.44 18.88
N LEU A 164 -7.77 -8.67 18.94
CA LEU A 164 -7.68 -7.35 18.32
C LEU A 164 -7.84 -7.41 16.79
N VAL A 165 -7.24 -8.39 16.13
CA VAL A 165 -7.40 -8.62 14.68
C VAL A 165 -8.84 -8.99 14.33
N ALA A 166 -9.51 -9.83 15.15
CA ALA A 166 -10.90 -10.18 14.95
C ALA A 166 -11.84 -8.96 15.08
N ASP A 167 -11.61 -8.11 16.09
CA ASP A 167 -12.35 -6.86 16.28
C ASP A 167 -12.18 -5.91 15.08
N LEU A 168 -10.96 -5.76 14.58
CA LEU A 168 -10.67 -4.95 13.40
C LEU A 168 -11.31 -5.51 12.13
N ALA A 169 -11.28 -6.82 11.92
CA ALA A 169 -11.93 -7.47 10.78
C ALA A 169 -13.44 -7.21 10.76
N ALA A 170 -14.07 -7.14 11.93
CA ALA A 170 -15.49 -6.79 12.06
C ALA A 170 -15.74 -5.28 11.89
N ALA A 171 -14.84 -4.42 12.32
CA ALA A 171 -15.00 -2.97 12.34
C ALA A 171 -14.75 -2.32 10.96
N VAL A 172 -13.68 -2.75 10.26
CA VAL A 172 -13.19 -2.12 9.02
C VAL A 172 -14.24 -1.98 7.91
N PRO A 173 -15.10 -2.96 7.64
CA PRO A 173 -16.13 -2.82 6.59
C PRO A 173 -17.16 -1.71 6.85
N ARG A 174 -17.27 -1.25 8.10
CA ARG A 174 -18.20 -0.19 8.54
C ARG A 174 -17.52 1.13 8.79
N ALA A 175 -16.19 1.15 8.81
CA ALA A 175 -15.40 2.33 9.14
C ALA A 175 -15.32 3.30 7.95
N PRO A 176 -15.25 4.63 8.20
CA PRO A 176 -14.95 5.60 7.17
C PRO A 176 -13.62 5.29 6.46
N GLY A 177 -13.60 5.37 5.13
CA GLY A 177 -12.41 5.04 4.35
C GLY A 177 -12.01 3.56 4.40
N LEU A 178 -12.86 2.68 4.95
CA LEU A 178 -12.63 1.23 5.05
C LEU A 178 -11.33 0.88 5.77
N ALA A 179 -10.99 1.65 6.79
CA ALA A 179 -9.80 1.44 7.61
C ALA A 179 -10.12 1.68 9.09
N ALA A 180 -9.50 0.92 9.96
CA ALA A 180 -9.58 1.08 11.40
C ALA A 180 -8.24 0.73 12.05
N ALA A 181 -7.99 1.34 13.19
CA ALA A 181 -6.86 1.01 14.06
C ALA A 181 -7.36 0.87 15.49
N ALA A 182 -6.75 0.00 16.25
CA ALA A 182 -7.09 -0.24 17.65
C ALA A 182 -5.86 -0.67 18.45
N ALA A 183 -5.95 -0.53 19.76
CA ALA A 183 -4.92 -0.97 20.70
C ALA A 183 -5.58 -1.69 21.88
N ARG A 184 -4.92 -2.73 22.38
CA ARG A 184 -5.35 -3.50 23.56
C ARG A 184 -4.13 -4.15 24.20
N GLY A 185 -3.96 -3.99 25.53
CA GLY A 185 -2.89 -4.67 26.28
C GLY A 185 -1.48 -4.45 25.72
N GLY A 186 -1.15 -3.23 25.23
CA GLY A 186 0.13 -2.94 24.62
C GLY A 186 0.29 -3.43 23.17
N VAL A 187 -0.71 -4.11 22.61
CA VAL A 187 -0.75 -4.53 21.20
C VAL A 187 -1.46 -3.46 20.37
N TYR A 188 -0.85 -3.08 19.25
CA TYR A 188 -1.38 -2.10 18.30
C TYR A 188 -1.62 -2.78 16.96
N ALA A 189 -2.75 -2.54 16.35
CA ALA A 189 -3.06 -3.09 15.04
C ALA A 189 -3.83 -2.06 14.19
N ALA A 190 -3.63 -2.13 12.87
CA ALA A 190 -4.39 -1.39 11.89
C ALA A 190 -4.79 -2.32 10.74
N ALA A 191 -5.98 -2.11 10.21
CA ALA A 191 -6.50 -2.86 9.08
C ALA A 191 -7.16 -1.92 8.07
N GLN A 192 -7.07 -2.25 6.79
CA GLN A 192 -7.66 -1.49 5.70
C GLN A 192 -8.15 -2.45 4.62
N CYS A 193 -9.39 -2.27 4.16
CA CYS A 193 -9.91 -2.99 3.01
C CYS A 193 -9.54 -2.26 1.71
N VAL A 194 -9.35 -3.02 0.64
CA VAL A 194 -9.24 -2.45 -0.71
C VAL A 194 -10.61 -1.89 -1.11
N THR A 195 -10.64 -0.62 -1.50
CA THR A 195 -11.87 0.17 -1.65
C THR A 195 -12.91 -0.45 -2.60
N ARG A 196 -12.50 -1.11 -3.68
CA ARG A 196 -13.43 -1.76 -4.62
C ARG A 196 -13.98 -3.10 -4.12
N SER A 197 -13.25 -3.84 -3.31
CA SER A 197 -13.76 -5.07 -2.69
C SER A 197 -14.91 -4.79 -1.73
N ALA A 198 -14.92 -3.62 -1.09
CA ALA A 198 -15.96 -3.23 -0.14
C ALA A 198 -17.26 -2.76 -0.81
N SER A 199 -17.22 -2.21 -2.02
CA SER A 199 -18.44 -1.79 -2.73
C SER A 199 -19.33 -2.98 -3.14
N ARG A 200 -18.80 -4.20 -3.19
CA ARG A 200 -19.55 -5.42 -3.44
C ARG A 200 -20.26 -6.00 -2.20
N TRP A 201 -19.85 -5.59 -1.00
CA TRP A 201 -20.54 -5.97 0.24
C TRP A 201 -21.75 -5.06 0.51
N ARG A 202 -22.60 -4.84 -0.49
CA ARG A 202 -23.98 -4.47 -0.20
C ARG A 202 -24.59 -5.70 0.45
N TRP A 203 -24.78 -5.63 1.74
CA TRP A 203 -25.65 -6.54 2.44
C TRP A 203 -27.03 -6.44 1.81
N GLY A 204 -27.33 -7.32 0.87
CA GLY A 204 -28.71 -7.65 0.60
C GLY A 204 -29.25 -8.17 1.93
N THR A 205 -30.28 -7.56 2.45
CA THR A 205 -31.12 -8.12 3.49
C THR A 205 -31.81 -9.37 2.93
N SER A 206 -31.06 -10.47 2.83
CA SER A 206 -31.61 -11.81 2.70
C SER A 206 -31.39 -12.50 4.03
N THR A 207 -32.51 -12.70 4.71
CA THR A 207 -32.66 -13.57 5.86
C THR A 207 -31.90 -14.89 5.68
N GLY A 208 -30.95 -15.14 6.58
CA GLY A 208 -30.52 -16.49 6.93
C GLY A 208 -29.44 -17.13 6.10
N ALA A 209 -28.17 -16.75 6.35
CA ALA A 209 -27.05 -17.69 6.34
C ALA A 209 -25.93 -17.12 7.21
N ARG A 210 -25.64 -17.78 8.31
CA ARG A 210 -24.43 -17.52 9.11
C ARG A 210 -23.22 -17.84 8.24
N PRO A 211 -22.17 -16.99 8.22
CA PRO A 211 -20.89 -17.39 7.65
C PRO A 211 -20.33 -18.52 8.51
N THR A 212 -20.08 -19.66 7.90
CA THR A 212 -19.32 -20.76 8.53
C THR A 212 -17.90 -20.25 8.84
N PRO A 213 -17.37 -20.51 10.05
CA PRO A 213 -15.98 -20.23 10.35
C PRO A 213 -15.09 -21.05 9.41
N MET A 214 -14.11 -20.42 8.79
CA MET A 214 -13.10 -21.16 8.05
C MET A 214 -12.39 -22.10 9.02
N ALA A 215 -12.45 -23.40 8.74
CA ALA A 215 -11.72 -24.43 9.46
C ALA A 215 -10.21 -24.12 9.30
N GLY A 216 -9.53 -24.01 10.43
CA GLY A 216 -8.07 -23.96 10.47
C GLY A 216 -7.48 -25.26 9.92
N PRO A 217 -6.21 -25.23 9.45
CA PRO A 217 -5.56 -26.42 8.94
C PRO A 217 -5.48 -27.48 10.05
N SER A 218 -6.04 -28.66 9.78
CA SER A 218 -5.92 -29.84 10.59
C SER A 218 -4.44 -30.26 10.63
N THR A 219 -3.85 -30.32 11.81
CA THR A 219 -2.56 -30.97 12.06
C THR A 219 -2.65 -32.44 11.69
N PRO A 220 -1.70 -33.01 10.93
CA PRO A 220 -1.63 -34.46 10.76
C PRO A 220 -1.18 -35.10 12.07
N ALA A 221 -1.92 -36.13 12.51
CA ALA A 221 -1.55 -36.97 13.62
C ALA A 221 -0.27 -37.72 13.29
N ALA A 222 0.72 -37.66 14.21
CA ALA A 222 1.91 -38.51 14.17
C ALA A 222 1.48 -39.94 14.53
N SER A 223 1.81 -40.86 13.66
CA SER A 223 1.93 -42.33 13.92
C SER A 223 3.36 -42.72 13.82
#